data_2075dd31909b334dfc07fa032f0b5b04
#
_entry.id   2075dd31909b334dfc07fa032f0b5b04
#
_cell.length_a   1.000
_cell.length_b   1.000
_cell.length_c   1.000
_cell.angle_alpha   90.00
_cell.angle_beta   90.00
_cell.angle_gamma   90.00
#
_symmetry.space_group_name_H-M   'P 1'
#
loop_
_entity.id
_entity.type
_entity.pdbx_description
1 polymer ?
#
loop_
_entity_poly.entity_id
_entity_poly.type
_entity_poly.pdbx_seq_one_letter_code
_entity_poly.pdbx_strand_id
1 'polypeptide(L)'
;MAAELILEFEGITTTEYWAVNKALGIDAATGEGTWPDGMVAHSAGLNEAGHLVVIEVWDSPAHQAKFMEERLGPALVKGGITGPPSSITWIELVSHQHIGS
;
A
#
# COMPACT_ATOMS: atom_id res chain seq x y z
N MET A 1 -16.58 5.45 -6.31
CA MET A 1 -15.68 5.47 -7.46
C MET A 1 -14.30 5.00 -7.04
N ALA A 2 -13.60 4.33 -7.94
CA ALA A 2 -12.25 3.88 -7.64
C ALA A 2 -11.31 5.06 -7.43
N ALA A 3 -10.37 4.91 -6.52
CA ALA A 3 -9.39 5.93 -6.19
C ALA A 3 -8.00 5.31 -6.08
N GLU A 4 -7.00 6.04 -6.55
CA GLU A 4 -5.60 5.63 -6.43
C GLU A 4 -4.97 6.37 -5.25
N LEU A 5 -4.25 5.63 -4.43
CA LEU A 5 -3.50 6.15 -3.30
C LEU A 5 -2.01 5.96 -3.57
N ILE A 6 -1.25 7.03 -3.46
CA ILE A 6 0.20 6.99 -3.62
C ILE A 6 0.84 7.45 -2.31
N LEU A 7 1.65 6.58 -1.72
CA LEU A 7 2.35 6.85 -0.47
C LEU A 7 3.85 6.84 -0.74
N GLU A 8 4.56 7.85 -0.25
CA GLU A 8 6.01 7.89 -0.31
C GLU A 8 6.57 7.91 1.11
N PHE A 9 7.61 7.10 1.35
CA PHE A 9 8.26 6.97 2.66
C PHE A 9 9.75 7.26 2.53
N GLU A 10 10.22 8.33 3.13
CA GLU A 10 11.66 8.60 3.23
C GLU A 10 12.26 7.77 4.37
N GLY A 11 13.46 7.24 4.14
CA GLY A 11 14.19 6.49 5.17
C GLY A 11 13.66 5.08 5.43
N ILE A 12 12.69 4.63 4.64
CA ILE A 12 12.14 3.27 4.73
C ILE A 12 12.68 2.47 3.54
N THR A 13 13.12 1.25 3.82
CA THR A 13 13.67 0.37 2.80
C THR A 13 12.69 -0.77 2.49
N THR A 14 13.07 -1.60 1.51
CA THR A 14 12.29 -2.78 1.18
C THR A 14 12.24 -3.79 2.33
N THR A 15 13.19 -3.75 3.26
CA THR A 15 13.20 -4.63 4.44
C THR A 15 11.95 -4.40 5.30
N GLU A 16 11.63 -3.13 5.61
CA GLU A 16 10.44 -2.79 6.37
C GLU A 16 9.16 -3.12 5.59
N TYR A 17 9.19 -2.92 4.27
CA TYR A 17 8.06 -3.25 3.42
C TYR A 17 7.72 -4.75 3.51
N TRP A 18 8.74 -5.63 3.38
CA TRP A 18 8.53 -7.08 3.51
C TRP A 18 8.01 -7.44 4.89
N ALA A 19 8.55 -6.82 5.94
CA ALA A 19 8.15 -7.10 7.32
C ALA A 19 6.68 -6.71 7.57
N VAL A 20 6.23 -5.58 7.04
CA VAL A 20 4.83 -5.14 7.17
C VAL A 20 3.90 -6.12 6.45
N ASN A 21 4.25 -6.54 5.24
CA ASN A 21 3.42 -7.49 4.50
C ASN A 21 3.33 -8.84 5.22
N LYS A 22 4.42 -9.31 5.79
CA LYS A 22 4.42 -10.53 6.59
C LYS A 22 3.48 -10.41 7.78
N ALA A 23 3.49 -9.27 8.47
CA ALA A 23 2.59 -9.02 9.60
C ALA A 23 1.11 -8.97 9.16
N LEU A 24 0.85 -8.59 7.90
CA LEU A 24 -0.49 -8.59 7.33
C LEU A 24 -0.96 -9.97 6.85
N GLY A 25 -0.06 -10.94 6.77
CA GLY A 25 -0.38 -12.23 6.18
C GLY A 25 -0.34 -12.23 4.67
N ILE A 26 0.46 -11.35 4.08
CA ILE A 26 0.58 -11.20 2.61
C ILE A 26 2.01 -11.52 2.19
N ASP A 27 2.14 -12.39 1.18
CA ASP A 27 3.41 -12.62 0.49
C ASP A 27 3.47 -11.70 -0.72
N ALA A 28 4.12 -10.56 -0.56
CA ALA A 28 4.16 -9.56 -1.62
C ALA A 28 4.98 -10.00 -2.83
N ALA A 29 5.86 -11.00 -2.67
CA ALA A 29 6.63 -11.54 -3.79
C ALA A 29 5.79 -12.39 -4.73
N THR A 30 4.83 -13.15 -4.21
CA THR A 30 3.95 -14.03 -5.00
C THR A 30 2.56 -13.45 -5.23
N GLY A 31 2.17 -12.48 -4.42
CA GLY A 31 0.82 -11.92 -4.45
C GLY A 31 -0.20 -12.74 -3.67
N GLU A 32 0.24 -13.80 -2.99
CA GLU A 32 -0.65 -14.63 -2.19
C GLU A 32 -0.85 -14.05 -0.79
N GLY A 33 -2.02 -14.30 -0.20
CA GLY A 33 -2.30 -13.89 1.17
C GLY A 33 -3.65 -13.24 1.33
N THR A 34 -3.84 -12.60 2.49
CA THR A 34 -5.10 -12.00 2.90
C THR A 34 -5.12 -10.51 2.56
N TRP A 35 -5.44 -10.20 1.32
CA TRP A 35 -5.59 -8.82 0.86
C TRP A 35 -6.84 -8.19 1.47
N PRO A 36 -6.85 -6.87 1.72
CA PRO A 36 -8.03 -6.21 2.31
C PRO A 36 -9.18 -6.09 1.31
N ASP A 37 -10.39 -6.08 1.86
CA ASP A 37 -11.58 -5.83 1.05
C ASP A 37 -11.50 -4.46 0.40
N GLY A 38 -11.90 -4.39 -0.86
CA GLY A 38 -11.94 -3.14 -1.61
C GLY A 38 -10.63 -2.73 -2.26
N MET A 39 -9.53 -3.43 -2.00
CA MET A 39 -8.28 -3.17 -2.71
C MET A 39 -8.33 -3.83 -4.08
N VAL A 40 -8.15 -3.05 -5.13
CA VAL A 40 -8.23 -3.50 -6.53
C VAL A 40 -6.85 -3.82 -7.08
N ALA A 41 -5.85 -3.05 -6.71
CA ALA A 41 -4.47 -3.23 -7.19
C ALA A 41 -3.48 -2.70 -6.18
N HIS A 42 -2.27 -3.25 -6.18
CA HIS A 42 -1.20 -2.87 -5.27
C HIS A 42 0.14 -3.02 -5.99
N SER A 43 0.98 -2.00 -5.89
CA SER A 43 2.35 -2.01 -6.39
C SER A 43 3.25 -1.28 -5.42
N ALA A 44 4.51 -1.65 -5.39
CA ALA A 44 5.50 -0.95 -4.55
C ALA A 44 6.85 -1.00 -5.24
N GLY A 45 7.65 0.02 -5.00
CA GLY A 45 8.98 0.11 -5.56
C GLY A 45 9.75 1.28 -4.98
N LEU A 46 10.93 1.53 -5.53
CA LEU A 46 11.76 2.66 -5.13
C LEU A 46 11.74 3.70 -6.24
N ASN A 47 11.59 4.98 -5.88
CA ASN A 47 11.68 6.06 -6.84
C ASN A 47 13.16 6.44 -7.09
N GLU A 48 13.40 7.45 -7.93
CA GLU A 48 14.76 7.88 -8.25
C GLU A 48 15.56 8.38 -7.05
N ALA A 49 14.86 8.89 -6.02
CA ALA A 49 15.49 9.34 -4.79
C ALA A 49 15.80 8.18 -3.82
N GLY A 50 15.40 6.95 -4.16
CA GLY A 50 15.59 5.78 -3.31
C GLY A 50 14.53 5.62 -2.23
N HIS A 51 13.45 6.39 -2.30
CA HIS A 51 12.34 6.30 -1.34
C HIS A 51 11.39 5.19 -1.73
N LEU A 52 10.84 4.50 -0.73
CA LEU A 52 9.79 3.51 -0.96
C LEU A 52 8.51 4.21 -1.39
N VAL A 53 7.94 3.80 -2.51
CA VAL A 53 6.64 4.28 -2.99
C VAL A 53 5.69 3.11 -3.08
N VAL A 54 4.51 3.27 -2.48
CA VAL A 54 3.44 2.27 -2.54
C VAL A 54 2.27 2.89 -3.30
N ILE A 55 1.77 2.15 -4.29
CA ILE A 55 0.66 2.59 -5.14
C ILE A 55 -0.46 1.58 -5.00
N GLU A 56 -1.63 2.06 -4.63
CA GLU A 56 -2.80 1.20 -4.41
C GLU A 56 -4.00 1.77 -5.14
N VAL A 57 -4.85 0.88 -5.66
CA VAL A 57 -6.15 1.27 -6.19
C VAL A 57 -7.21 0.64 -5.30
N TRP A 58 -8.14 1.46 -4.86
CA TRP A 58 -9.24 1.07 -3.97
C TRP A 58 -10.57 1.34 -4.64
N ASP A 59 -11.58 0.51 -4.37
CA ASP A 59 -12.95 0.77 -4.85
C ASP A 59 -13.54 2.01 -4.15
N SER A 60 -13.11 2.29 -2.90
CA SER A 60 -13.45 3.52 -2.20
C SER A 60 -12.42 3.85 -1.13
N PRO A 61 -12.21 5.15 -0.83
CA PRO A 61 -11.33 5.54 0.29
C PRO A 61 -11.78 5.01 1.65
N ALA A 62 -13.07 4.73 1.82
CA ALA A 62 -13.59 4.18 3.08
C ALA A 62 -13.03 2.80 3.38
N HIS A 63 -12.85 1.96 2.37
CA HIS A 63 -12.23 0.65 2.55
C HIS A 63 -10.79 0.76 2.99
N GLN A 64 -10.05 1.72 2.44
CA GLN A 64 -8.67 1.97 2.85
C GLN A 64 -8.59 2.43 4.31
N ALA A 65 -9.49 3.33 4.72
CA ALA A 65 -9.52 3.83 6.09
C ALA A 65 -9.79 2.69 7.08
N LYS A 66 -10.69 1.79 6.75
CA LYS A 66 -10.99 0.62 7.58
C LYS A 66 -9.78 -0.31 7.66
N PHE A 67 -9.11 -0.58 6.56
CA PHE A 67 -7.90 -1.39 6.52
C PHE A 67 -6.80 -0.77 7.38
N MET A 68 -6.58 0.54 7.26
CA MET A 68 -5.58 1.26 8.04
C MET A 68 -5.86 1.12 9.54
N GLU A 69 -7.11 1.30 9.95
CA GLU A 69 -7.49 1.24 11.36
C GLU A 69 -7.36 -0.18 11.93
N GLU A 70 -7.86 -1.18 11.21
CA GLU A 70 -8.00 -2.53 11.74
C GLU A 70 -6.76 -3.40 11.55
N ARG A 71 -5.99 -3.18 10.47
CA ARG A 71 -4.91 -4.09 10.08
C ARG A 71 -3.58 -3.41 9.82
N LEU A 72 -3.57 -2.38 8.98
CA LEU A 72 -2.31 -1.80 8.51
C LEU A 72 -1.58 -1.04 9.63
N GLY A 73 -2.30 -0.26 10.43
CA GLY A 73 -1.67 0.49 11.53
C GLY A 73 -0.85 -0.41 12.44
N PRO A 74 -1.43 -1.49 13.00
CA PRO A 74 -0.66 -2.44 13.81
C PRO A 74 0.48 -3.11 13.05
N ALA A 75 0.28 -3.44 11.78
CA ALA A 75 1.31 -4.08 10.97
C ALA A 75 2.49 -3.15 10.69
N LEU A 76 2.24 -1.87 10.49
CA LEU A 76 3.30 -0.87 10.31
C LEU A 76 4.23 -0.84 11.52
N VAL A 77 3.65 -0.81 12.72
CA VAL A 77 4.43 -0.82 13.96
C VAL A 77 5.28 -2.09 14.06
N LYS A 78 4.69 -3.25 13.78
CA LYS A 78 5.42 -4.53 13.82
C LYS A 78 6.53 -4.58 12.78
N GLY A 79 6.35 -3.93 11.64
CA GLY A 79 7.35 -3.88 10.58
C GLY A 79 8.43 -2.84 10.77
N GLY A 80 8.34 -2.02 11.83
CA GLY A 80 9.34 -1.00 12.12
C GLY A 80 9.07 0.36 11.49
N ILE A 81 7.87 0.57 10.96
CA ILE A 81 7.46 1.86 10.39
C ILE A 81 6.60 2.58 11.43
N THR A 82 7.20 3.54 12.13
CA THR A 82 6.56 4.22 13.25
C THR A 82 6.15 5.65 12.95
N GLY A 83 6.56 6.21 11.80
CA GLY A 83 6.20 7.57 11.40
C GLY A 83 5.23 7.56 10.22
N PRO A 84 4.64 8.73 9.92
CA PRO A 84 3.75 8.85 8.76
C PRO A 84 4.56 8.82 7.45
N PRO A 85 3.91 8.55 6.31
CA PRO A 85 4.58 8.73 5.02
C PRO A 85 4.95 10.20 4.83
N SER A 86 6.01 10.45 4.04
CA SER A 86 6.43 11.81 3.71
C SER A 86 5.46 12.49 2.75
N SER A 87 4.70 11.69 1.99
CA SER A 87 3.73 12.21 1.02
C SER A 87 2.56 11.24 0.89
N ILE A 88 1.36 11.78 0.81
CA ILE A 88 0.11 11.03 0.60
C ILE A 88 -0.65 11.72 -0.52
N THR A 89 -0.92 11.00 -1.60
CA THR A 89 -1.66 11.56 -2.74
C THR A 89 -2.83 10.65 -3.07
N TRP A 90 -4.04 11.23 -3.13
CA TRP A 90 -5.23 10.55 -3.58
C TRP A 90 -5.63 11.08 -4.95
N ILE A 91 -5.95 10.17 -5.86
CA ILE A 91 -6.44 10.50 -7.21
C ILE A 91 -7.77 9.81 -7.41
N GLU A 92 -8.82 10.58 -7.69
CA GLU A 92 -10.11 10.00 -8.07
C GLU A 92 -10.01 9.54 -9.52
N LEU A 93 -10.16 8.23 -9.75
CA LEU A 93 -9.95 7.65 -11.07
C LEU A 93 -11.20 7.83 -11.94
N VAL A 94 -11.00 8.35 -13.14
CA VAL A 94 -12.06 8.42 -14.16
C VAL A 94 -11.95 7.27 -15.15
N SER A 95 -10.82 6.55 -15.12
CA SER A 95 -10.56 5.42 -16.01
C SER A 95 -9.54 4.51 -15.37
N HIS A 96 -9.79 3.20 -15.41
CA HIS A 96 -8.88 2.20 -14.88
C HIS A 96 -9.13 0.87 -15.61
N GLN A 97 -8.13 0.42 -16.36
CA GLN A 97 -8.19 -0.83 -17.12
C GLN A 97 -6.99 -1.70 -16.84
N HIS A 98 -7.18 -3.01 -16.96
CA HIS A 98 -6.10 -3.98 -17.03
C HIS A 98 -5.81 -4.29 -18.50
N ILE A 99 -4.56 -4.12 -18.91
CA ILE A 99 -4.14 -4.32 -20.30
C ILE A 99 -3.06 -5.39 -20.33
N GLY A 100 -3.17 -6.34 -21.26
CA GLY A 100 -2.17 -7.36 -21.45
C GLY A 100 -2.13 -8.47 -20.40
N SER A 101 -3.23 -8.73 -19.75
CA SER A 101 -3.33 -9.77 -18.70
C SER A 101 -3.37 -11.18 -19.25
#